data_8d5988af67abc6ff2d9c64c24b312f4d
#
_entry.id   8d5988af67abc6ff2d9c64c24b312f4d
#
_cell.length_a   1.000
_cell.length_b   1.000
_cell.length_c   1.000
_cell.angle_alpha   90.00
_cell.angle_beta   90.00
_cell.angle_gamma   90.00
#
_symmetry.space_group_name_H-M   'P 1'
#
loop_
_entity.id
_entity.type
_entity.pdbx_description
1 polymer ?
#
loop_
_entity_poly.entity_id
_entity_poly.type
_entity_poly.pdbx_seq_one_letter_code
_entity_poly.pdbx_strand_id
1 'polypeptide(L)' 'MTTATVALLTVPEVMARLKYSRSKVYDLIREKRLVSITEGRCRRIPESAVQDYIRARLEEAC' A
#
# COMPACT_ATOMS: atom_id res chain seq x y z
N MET A 1 -7.18 -23.65 -1.99
CA MET A 1 -6.98 -22.94 -2.13
C MET A 1 -6.80 -22.14 -1.60
N THR A 2 -6.54 -21.80 -1.50
CA THR A 2 -6.32 -21.01 -1.02
C THR A 2 -6.60 -19.99 -1.02
N THR A 3 -6.96 -19.57 -0.69
CA THR A 3 -7.34 -18.55 -0.72
C THR A 3 -6.67 -17.63 -0.25
N ALA A 4 -6.22 -16.92 -0.88
CA ALA A 4 -5.50 -15.93 -0.53
C ALA A 4 -6.26 -15.03 0.28
N THR A 5 -5.99 -14.96 1.43
CA THR A 5 -6.55 -14.00 2.26
C THR A 5 -5.82 -12.74 2.00
N VAL A 6 -6.45 -11.85 1.32
CA VAL A 6 -5.83 -10.56 1.06
C VAL A 6 -6.05 -9.71 2.29
N ALA A 7 -4.99 -9.39 2.99
CA ALA A 7 -5.08 -8.49 4.12
C ALA A 7 -5.21 -7.07 3.59
N LEU A 8 -6.18 -6.34 4.11
CA LEU A 8 -6.38 -4.94 3.74
C LEU A 8 -5.88 -4.08 4.88
N LEU A 9 -4.98 -3.16 4.57
CA LEU A 9 -4.35 -2.31 5.56
C LEU A 9 -4.95 -0.93 5.53
N THR A 10 -4.98 -0.29 6.69
CA THR A 10 -5.38 1.11 6.75
C THR A 10 -4.18 1.98 6.41
N VAL A 11 -4.46 3.27 6.18
CA VAL A 11 -3.37 4.20 5.90
C VAL A 11 -2.35 4.25 7.04
N PRO A 12 -2.78 4.36 8.32
CA PRO A 12 -1.79 4.34 9.40
C PRO A 12 -0.94 3.08 9.43
N GLU A 13 -1.54 1.94 9.07
CA GLU A 13 -0.78 0.70 9.05
C GLU A 13 0.26 0.70 7.95
N VAL A 14 -0.08 1.26 6.79
CA VAL A 14 0.88 1.37 5.71
C VAL A 14 2.00 2.33 6.08
N MET A 15 1.66 3.43 6.75
CA MET A 15 2.67 4.36 7.23
C MET A 15 3.68 3.66 8.13
N ALA A 16 3.19 2.81 9.02
CA ALA A 16 4.07 2.08 9.93
C ALA A 16 4.93 1.07 9.18
N ARG A 17 4.33 0.41 8.19
CA ARG A 17 5.06 -0.60 7.43
C ARG A 17 6.16 -0.01 6.59
N LEU A 18 5.89 1.11 5.94
CA LEU A 18 6.85 1.76 5.06
C LEU A 18 7.66 2.82 5.78
N LYS A 19 7.24 3.18 6.98
CA LYS A 19 7.86 4.25 7.76
C LYS A 19 7.85 5.56 6.99
N TYR A 20 6.73 5.82 6.34
CA TYR A 20 6.51 7.04 5.59
C TYR A 20 5.51 7.90 6.33
N SER A 21 5.55 9.19 6.05
CA SER A 21 4.56 10.10 6.59
C SER A 21 3.25 9.90 5.85
N ARG A 22 2.18 10.45 6.43
CA ARG A 22 0.87 10.35 5.80
C ARG A 22 0.88 11.02 4.43
N SER A 23 1.51 12.18 4.32
CA SER A 23 1.57 12.88 3.06
C SER A 23 2.23 12.03 1.99
N LYS A 24 3.31 11.34 2.36
CA LYS A 24 4.01 10.49 1.41
C LYS A 24 3.12 9.34 0.93
N VAL A 25 2.38 8.73 1.85
CA VAL A 25 1.50 7.62 1.48
C VAL A 25 0.41 8.10 0.54
N TYR A 26 -0.20 9.25 0.83
CA TYR A 26 -1.24 9.78 -0.04
C TYR A 26 -0.68 10.18 -1.40
N ASP A 27 0.54 10.68 -1.45
CA ASP A 27 1.17 10.99 -2.72
C ASP A 27 1.34 9.73 -3.57
N LEU A 28 1.76 8.63 -2.95
CA LEU A 28 1.92 7.37 -3.67
C LEU A 28 0.58 6.88 -4.21
N ILE A 29 -0.48 7.04 -3.43
CA ILE A 29 -1.80 6.64 -3.88
C ILE A 29 -2.26 7.51 -5.04
N ARG A 30 -2.01 8.81 -4.95
CA ARG A 30 -2.40 9.74 -5.99
C ARG A 30 -1.65 9.47 -7.28
N GLU A 31 -0.39 9.12 -7.17
CA GLU A 31 0.44 8.82 -8.35
C GLU A 31 0.22 7.40 -8.86
N LYS A 32 -0.65 6.66 -8.20
CA LYS A 32 -0.99 5.29 -8.57
C LYS A 32 0.20 4.35 -8.48
N ARG A 33 1.15 4.70 -7.63
CA ARG A 33 2.24 3.78 -7.31
C ARG A 33 1.83 2.79 -6.26
N LEU A 34 0.82 3.15 -5.47
CA LEU A 34 0.31 2.28 -4.42
C LEU A 34 -1.18 2.13 -4.65
N VAL A 35 -1.60 0.91 -5.00
CA VAL A 35 -2.99 0.65 -5.26
C VAL A 35 -3.79 0.75 -3.97
N SER A 36 -4.94 1.39 -4.03
CA SER A 36 -5.81 1.46 -2.88
C SER A 36 -7.23 1.20 -3.31
N ILE A 37 -8.04 0.76 -2.35
CA ILE A 37 -9.45 0.48 -2.57
C ILE A 37 -10.24 1.37 -1.63
N THR A 38 -11.30 1.97 -2.14
CA THR A 38 -12.19 2.77 -1.31
C THR A 38 -13.49 2.03 -1.12
N GLU A 39 -13.85 1.77 0.12
CA GLU A 39 -15.11 1.15 0.43
C GLU A 39 -15.90 2.14 1.28
N GLY A 40 -16.92 2.72 0.67
CA GLY A 40 -17.66 3.75 1.36
C GLY A 40 -16.74 4.91 1.71
N ARG A 41 -16.59 5.14 3.00
CA ARG A 41 -15.72 6.22 3.46
C ARG A 41 -14.35 5.73 3.87
N CYS A 42 -14.11 4.44 3.79
CA CYS A 42 -12.88 3.86 4.27
C CYS A 42 -11.95 3.56 3.10
N ARG A 43 -10.71 3.96 3.25
CA ARG A 43 -9.70 3.63 2.26
C ARG A 43 -8.85 2.49 2.79
N ARG A 44 -8.66 1.49 1.97
CA ARG A 44 -7.89 0.32 2.35
C ARG A 44 -6.83 0.05 1.29
N ILE A 45 -5.69 -0.43 1.72
CA ILE A 45 -4.59 -0.73 0.82
C ILE A 45 -4.29 -2.22 0.95
N PRO A 46 -4.41 -3.01 -0.13
CA PRO A 46 -4.09 -4.43 -0.05
C PRO A 46 -2.62 -4.61 0.32
N GLU A 47 -2.35 -5.58 1.17
CA GLU A 47 -0.97 -5.84 1.57
C GLU A 47 -0.13 -6.21 0.36
N SER A 48 -0.71 -6.90 -0.61
CA SER A 48 0.02 -7.25 -1.81
C SER A 48 0.51 -6.01 -2.56
N ALA A 49 -0.30 -4.94 -2.53
CA ALA A 49 0.11 -3.70 -3.18
C ALA A 49 1.32 -3.09 -2.50
N VAL A 50 1.36 -3.17 -1.17
CA VAL A 50 2.51 -2.67 -0.43
C VAL A 50 3.74 -3.49 -0.77
N GLN A 51 3.60 -4.80 -0.85
CA GLN A 51 4.73 -5.66 -1.18
C GLN A 51 5.23 -5.41 -2.59
N ASP A 52 4.31 -5.24 -3.53
CA ASP A 52 4.69 -4.94 -4.91
C ASP A 52 5.43 -3.62 -4.99
N TYR A 53 4.98 -2.63 -4.24
CA TYR A 53 5.65 -1.34 -4.21
C TYR A 53 7.08 -1.49 -3.67
N ILE A 54 7.23 -2.22 -2.58
CA ILE A 54 8.55 -2.42 -1.99
C ILE A 54 9.46 -3.13 -2.98
N ARG A 55 8.93 -4.15 -3.64
CA ARG A 55 9.74 -4.90 -4.61
C ARG A 55 10.19 -4.00 -5.75
N ALA A 56 9.29 -3.16 -6.25
CA ALA A 56 9.65 -2.26 -7.34
C ALA A 56 10.73 -1.28 -6.90
N ARG A 57 10.63 -0.79 -5.67
CA ARG A 57 11.64 0.13 -5.17
C ARG A 57 12.99 -0.54 -5.02
N LEU A 58 12.99 -1.79 -4.58
CA LEU A 58 14.25 -2.51 -4.45
C LEU A 58 14.90 -2.74 -5.80
N GLU A 59 14.09 -3.02 -6.81
CA GLU A 59 14.63 -3.21 -8.15
C GLU A 59 15.18 -1.91 -8.71
N GLU A 60 14.53 -0.80 -8.42
CA GLU A 60 15.02 0.49 -8.88
C GLU A 60 16.30 0.90 -8.16
N ALA A 61 16.44 0.47 -6.92
CA ALA A 61 17.60 0.83 -6.13
C ALA A 61 18.85 0.04 -6.50
N CYS A 62 18.69 -1.06 -7.19
CA CYS A 62 19.85 -1.89 -7.57
C CYS A 62 20.62 -1.32 -8.75
#